data_46b9c19ee214fdd9a3a8082fa5588741
#
_entry.id   46b9c19ee214fdd9a3a8082fa5588741
#
_cell.length_a   1.000
_cell.length_b   1.000
_cell.length_c   1.000
_cell.angle_alpha   90.00
_cell.angle_beta   90.00
_cell.angle_gamma   90.00
#
_symmetry.space_group_name_H-M   'P 1'
#
loop_
_entity.id
_entity.type
_entity.pdbx_description
1 polymer ?
#
loop_
_entity_poly.entity_id
_entity_poly.type
_entity_poly.pdbx_seq_one_letter_code
_entity_poly.pdbx_strand_id
1 'polypeptide(L)'
;PILYKNLEDINFDKNKKILAVENGETFLNIFNTMSKFGFEQFIYLSGYPNILTKNFLLDKDVVFFLDYDIEAIKIYDSIKCKSKDFFKFPDIEKYFENETILNKKLYLKQRNYLQEKHSELQWLIDLIKKHSGVLEQEIFN
;
A
#
# COMPACT_ATOMS: atom_id res chain seq x y z
N PRO A 1 -5.14 -1.07 17.29
CA PRO A 1 -5.50 -0.14 16.21
C PRO A 1 -6.90 0.42 16.44
N ILE A 2 -7.11 1.61 15.98
CA ILE A 2 -8.39 2.30 16.10
C ILE A 2 -8.96 2.47 14.68
N LEU A 3 -10.22 2.07 14.50
CA LEU A 3 -10.95 2.28 13.26
C LEU A 3 -11.86 3.49 13.42
N TYR A 4 -11.64 4.50 12.63
CA TYR A 4 -12.45 5.71 12.65
C TYR A 4 -13.48 5.69 11.53
N LYS A 5 -14.72 6.02 11.87
CA LYS A 5 -15.82 6.15 10.90
C LYS A 5 -15.91 7.57 10.36
N ASN A 6 -15.49 8.55 11.16
CA ASN A 6 -15.53 9.96 10.82
C ASN A 6 -14.14 10.57 10.96
N LEU A 7 -13.59 11.06 9.84
CA LEU A 7 -12.25 11.64 9.82
C LEU A 7 -12.14 12.93 10.64
N GLU A 8 -13.22 13.63 10.87
CA GLU A 8 -13.23 14.85 11.69
C GLU A 8 -12.93 14.57 13.16
N ASP A 9 -13.23 13.35 13.62
CA ASP A 9 -12.98 12.94 15.02
C ASP A 9 -11.57 12.43 15.24
N ILE A 10 -10.74 12.38 14.18
CA ILE A 10 -9.38 11.85 14.26
C ILE A 10 -8.40 12.95 14.66
N ASN A 11 -7.68 12.70 15.75
CA ASN A 11 -6.61 13.58 16.18
C ASN A 11 -5.25 12.95 15.86
N PHE A 12 -4.78 13.17 14.62
CA PHE A 12 -3.47 12.72 14.17
C PHE A 12 -2.37 13.71 14.58
N ASP A 13 -1.22 13.16 14.98
CA ASP A 13 -0.02 13.95 15.18
C ASP A 13 0.57 14.29 13.79
N LYS A 14 0.59 15.59 13.46
CA LYS A 14 1.10 16.08 12.17
C LYS A 14 2.59 15.85 11.97
N ASN A 15 3.34 15.62 13.05
CA ASN A 15 4.78 15.37 13.00
C ASN A 15 5.14 13.91 12.78
N LYS A 16 4.15 13.02 12.73
CA LYS A 16 4.35 11.58 12.53
C LYS A 16 3.74 11.14 11.21
N LYS A 17 4.42 10.19 10.57
CA LYS A 17 3.91 9.59 9.35
C LYS A 17 2.69 8.72 9.61
N ILE A 18 1.78 8.70 8.65
CA ILE A 18 0.60 7.85 8.67
C ILE A 18 0.87 6.66 7.75
N LEU A 19 0.62 5.44 8.23
CA LEU A 19 0.62 4.27 7.37
C LEU A 19 -0.78 4.04 6.82
N ALA A 20 -0.91 4.13 5.51
CA ALA A 20 -2.17 3.86 4.81
C ALA A 20 -2.19 2.41 4.34
N VAL A 21 -3.20 1.66 4.74
CA VAL A 21 -3.36 0.24 4.48
C VAL A 21 -4.61 -0.01 3.65
N GLU A 22 -4.52 -0.89 2.65
CA GLU A 22 -5.61 -1.15 1.71
C GLU A 22 -6.66 -2.10 2.25
N ASN A 23 -6.25 -3.20 2.89
CA ASN A 23 -7.13 -4.30 3.25
C ASN A 23 -7.53 -4.27 4.73
N GLY A 24 -8.83 -4.09 4.98
CA GLY A 24 -9.38 -4.01 6.33
C GLY A 24 -9.38 -5.32 7.10
N GLU A 25 -9.48 -6.45 6.42
CA GLU A 25 -9.46 -7.77 7.09
C GLU A 25 -8.12 -8.03 7.75
N THR A 26 -7.06 -7.55 7.15
CA THR A 26 -5.70 -7.73 7.64
C THR A 26 -5.22 -6.56 8.48
N PHE A 27 -6.02 -5.50 8.63
CA PHE A 27 -5.61 -4.27 9.29
C PHE A 27 -5.08 -4.49 10.72
N LEU A 28 -5.77 -5.31 11.51
CA LEU A 28 -5.35 -5.60 12.88
C LEU A 28 -4.04 -6.38 12.93
N ASN A 29 -3.85 -7.33 12.03
CA ASN A 29 -2.62 -8.11 11.94
C ASN A 29 -1.45 -7.25 11.45
N ILE A 30 -1.73 -6.39 10.47
CA ILE A 30 -0.73 -5.47 9.92
C ILE A 30 -0.26 -4.48 10.99
N PHE A 31 -1.14 -4.04 11.87
CA PHE A 31 -0.75 -3.17 12.98
C PHE A 31 0.43 -3.79 13.75
N ASN A 32 0.32 -5.05 14.15
CA ASN A 32 1.37 -5.72 14.91
C ASN A 32 2.66 -5.86 14.09
N THR A 33 2.55 -6.21 12.82
CA THR A 33 3.69 -6.36 11.92
C THR A 33 4.38 -5.02 11.67
N MET A 34 3.61 -3.98 11.38
CA MET A 34 4.16 -2.70 10.95
C MET A 34 4.60 -1.80 12.11
N SER A 35 4.13 -2.07 13.34
CA SER A 35 4.65 -1.39 14.53
C SER A 35 6.15 -1.58 14.72
N LYS A 36 6.68 -2.70 14.25
CA LYS A 36 8.13 -2.99 14.27
C LYS A 36 8.95 -2.01 13.45
N PHE A 37 8.33 -1.36 12.47
CA PHE A 37 8.97 -0.36 11.62
C PHE A 37 8.74 1.08 12.10
N GLY A 38 8.20 1.23 13.31
CA GLY A 38 8.04 2.54 13.94
C GLY A 38 6.76 3.28 13.59
N PHE A 39 5.81 2.64 12.92
CA PHE A 39 4.52 3.28 12.61
C PHE A 39 3.60 3.26 13.82
N GLU A 40 3.04 4.42 14.16
CA GLU A 40 2.13 4.60 15.29
C GLU A 40 0.75 5.06 14.86
N GLN A 41 0.61 5.59 13.66
CA GLN A 41 -0.65 6.10 13.12
C GLN A 41 -1.02 5.34 11.85
N PHE A 42 -2.25 4.88 11.77
CA PHE A 42 -2.72 4.01 10.69
C PHE A 42 -4.05 4.51 10.16
N ILE A 43 -4.26 4.39 8.85
CA ILE A 43 -5.54 4.63 8.20
C ILE A 43 -5.85 3.48 7.22
N TYR A 44 -7.12 3.09 7.19
CA TYR A 44 -7.61 2.06 6.27
C TYR A 44 -8.28 2.72 5.06
N LEU A 45 -7.80 2.38 3.86
CA LEU A 45 -8.25 3.03 2.62
C LEU A 45 -9.48 2.39 1.99
N SER A 46 -9.74 1.10 2.25
CA SER A 46 -10.86 0.36 1.64
C SER A 46 -10.84 0.38 0.10
N GLY A 47 -9.68 0.07 -0.49
CA GLY A 47 -9.50 0.14 -1.94
C GLY A 47 -9.27 1.58 -2.41
N TYR A 48 -9.99 2.02 -3.45
CA TYR A 48 -9.91 3.41 -3.89
C TYR A 48 -10.56 4.33 -2.86
N PRO A 49 -9.81 5.27 -2.26
CA PRO A 49 -10.36 6.14 -1.24
C PRO A 49 -11.35 7.15 -1.82
N ASN A 50 -12.34 7.50 -1.01
CA ASN A 50 -13.30 8.54 -1.38
C ASN A 50 -12.67 9.94 -1.27
N ILE A 51 -13.44 10.95 -1.67
CA ILE A 51 -12.98 12.35 -1.69
C ILE A 51 -12.61 12.86 -0.29
N LEU A 52 -13.31 12.43 0.75
CA LEU A 52 -13.03 12.85 2.12
C LEU A 52 -11.67 12.33 2.59
N THR A 53 -11.38 11.08 2.32
CA THR A 53 -10.07 10.47 2.65
C THR A 53 -8.97 11.14 1.85
N LYS A 54 -9.17 11.38 0.56
CA LYS A 54 -8.19 12.08 -0.29
C LYS A 54 -7.89 13.48 0.22
N ASN A 55 -8.92 14.23 0.60
CA ASN A 55 -8.74 15.59 1.13
C ASN A 55 -8.03 15.58 2.48
N PHE A 56 -8.34 14.60 3.33
CA PHE A 56 -7.66 14.44 4.62
C PHE A 56 -6.15 14.21 4.45
N LEU A 57 -5.75 13.45 3.44
CA LEU A 57 -4.35 13.07 3.23
C LEU A 57 -3.51 14.15 2.53
N LEU A 58 -4.14 15.20 1.96
CA LEU A 58 -3.44 16.23 1.19
C LEU A 58 -2.28 16.90 1.94
N ASP A 59 -2.44 17.14 3.23
CA ASP A 59 -1.47 17.85 4.06
C ASP A 59 -0.68 16.92 5.00
N LYS A 60 -0.69 15.63 4.73
CA LYS A 60 -0.07 14.61 5.58
C LYS A 60 1.15 13.99 4.93
N ASP A 61 2.04 13.48 5.78
CA ASP A 61 3.15 12.62 5.37
C ASP A 61 2.67 11.17 5.46
N VAL A 62 2.57 10.49 4.32
CA VAL A 62 1.90 9.19 4.23
C VAL A 62 2.84 8.15 3.64
N VAL A 63 2.88 6.98 4.26
CA VAL A 63 3.51 5.78 3.71
C VAL A 63 2.39 4.79 3.37
N PHE A 64 2.37 4.34 2.14
CA PHE A 64 1.35 3.40 1.67
C PHE A 64 1.87 1.98 1.76
N PHE A 65 1.18 1.14 2.50
CA PHE A 65 1.41 -0.30 2.51
C PHE A 65 0.21 -0.98 1.86
N LEU A 66 0.34 -1.22 0.57
CA LEU A 66 -0.70 -1.79 -0.29
C LEU A 66 -0.24 -3.15 -0.79
N ASP A 67 -1.07 -3.80 -1.58
CA ASP A 67 -0.65 -4.97 -2.33
C ASP A 67 0.51 -4.61 -3.27
N TYR A 68 1.35 -5.56 -3.57
CA TYR A 68 2.40 -5.38 -4.58
C TYR A 68 1.86 -5.84 -5.92
N ASP A 69 0.92 -5.07 -6.44
CA ASP A 69 0.23 -5.34 -7.70
C ASP A 69 0.00 -4.06 -8.53
N ILE A 70 -0.56 -4.23 -9.71
CA ILE A 70 -0.73 -3.12 -10.66
C ILE A 70 -1.83 -2.16 -10.19
N GLU A 71 -2.88 -2.70 -9.56
CA GLU A 71 -3.97 -1.89 -9.01
C GLU A 71 -3.47 -0.97 -7.89
N ALA A 72 -2.58 -1.47 -7.03
CA ALA A 72 -2.00 -0.68 -5.95
C ALA A 72 -1.20 0.52 -6.46
N ILE A 73 -0.50 0.36 -7.57
CA ILE A 73 0.22 1.47 -8.22
C ILE A 73 -0.77 2.57 -8.61
N LYS A 74 -1.91 2.19 -9.17
CA LYS A 74 -2.96 3.15 -9.56
C LYS A 74 -3.55 3.86 -8.34
N ILE A 75 -3.82 3.13 -7.26
CA ILE A 75 -4.32 3.71 -6.02
C ILE A 75 -3.32 4.75 -5.50
N TYR A 76 -2.05 4.38 -5.43
CA TYR A 76 -0.97 5.25 -5.00
C TYR A 76 -0.90 6.53 -5.84
N ASP A 77 -0.95 6.39 -7.15
CA ASP A 77 -0.88 7.54 -8.07
C ASP A 77 -2.11 8.45 -7.95
N SER A 78 -3.25 7.93 -7.52
CA SER A 78 -4.50 8.69 -7.41
C SER A 78 -4.57 9.59 -6.19
N ILE A 79 -3.68 9.41 -5.21
CA ILE A 79 -3.75 10.12 -3.92
C ILE A 79 -2.61 11.13 -3.82
N LYS A 80 -2.95 12.39 -3.57
CA LYS A 80 -1.96 13.45 -3.34
C LYS A 80 -1.76 13.66 -1.84
N CYS A 81 -0.51 13.83 -1.43
CA CYS A 81 -0.11 14.05 -0.05
C CYS A 81 0.95 15.14 0.01
N LYS A 82 1.22 15.65 1.22
CA LYS A 82 2.37 16.54 1.45
C LYS A 82 3.67 15.81 1.09
N SER A 83 3.83 14.58 1.59
CA SER A 83 4.84 13.63 1.13
C SER A 83 4.23 12.25 1.08
N LYS A 84 4.71 11.42 0.15
CA LYS A 84 4.24 10.04 0.09
C LYS A 84 5.34 9.09 -0.33
N ASP A 85 5.31 7.90 0.25
CA ASP A 85 6.19 6.79 -0.07
C ASP A 85 5.36 5.51 -0.17
N PHE A 86 5.83 4.59 -0.98
CA PHE A 86 5.28 3.24 -1.05
C PHE A 86 6.18 2.32 -0.24
N PHE A 87 5.63 1.65 0.78
CA PHE A 87 6.43 0.81 1.66
C PHE A 87 6.99 -0.39 0.91
N LYS A 88 8.31 -0.49 0.90
CA LYS A 88 9.03 -1.62 0.32
C LYS A 88 9.39 -2.59 1.45
N PHE A 89 8.66 -3.70 1.55
CA PHE A 89 8.89 -4.68 2.60
C PHE A 89 10.31 -5.25 2.48
N PRO A 90 11.04 -5.44 3.60
CA PRO A 90 12.39 -5.99 3.54
C PRO A 90 12.44 -7.32 2.79
N ASP A 91 13.44 -7.48 1.93
CA ASP A 91 13.63 -8.69 1.12
C ASP A 91 12.47 -9.00 0.18
N ILE A 92 11.73 -7.97 -0.29
CA ILE A 92 10.57 -8.15 -1.16
C ILE A 92 10.91 -8.99 -2.40
N GLU A 93 12.13 -8.90 -2.90
CA GLU A 93 12.60 -9.68 -4.04
C GLU A 93 12.47 -11.19 -3.80
N LYS A 94 12.77 -11.65 -2.60
CA LYS A 94 12.65 -13.07 -2.22
C LYS A 94 11.20 -13.54 -2.22
N TYR A 95 10.27 -12.67 -1.82
CA TYR A 95 8.84 -13.01 -1.87
C TYR A 95 8.39 -13.18 -3.32
N PHE A 96 8.84 -12.34 -4.24
CA PHE A 96 8.53 -12.48 -5.66
C PHE A 96 9.13 -13.76 -6.27
N GLU A 97 10.23 -14.26 -5.74
CA GLU A 97 10.85 -15.51 -6.19
C GLU A 97 10.08 -16.76 -5.70
N ASN A 98 9.18 -16.61 -4.73
CA ASN A 98 8.44 -17.73 -4.17
C ASN A 98 7.17 -17.99 -4.98
N GLU A 99 7.24 -19.00 -5.86
CA GLU A 99 6.15 -19.37 -6.76
C GLU A 99 4.86 -19.77 -6.03
N THR A 100 4.94 -20.21 -4.77
CA THR A 100 3.76 -20.65 -4.02
C THR A 100 2.89 -19.50 -3.55
N ILE A 101 3.47 -18.32 -3.36
CA ILE A 101 2.72 -17.12 -2.91
C ILE A 101 2.50 -16.11 -4.04
N LEU A 102 3.21 -16.24 -5.15
CA LEU A 102 3.11 -15.33 -6.30
C LEU A 102 1.77 -15.57 -7.02
N ASN A 103 0.99 -14.50 -7.17
CA ASN A 103 -0.30 -14.59 -7.84
C ASN A 103 -0.16 -14.24 -9.32
N LYS A 104 0.01 -15.27 -10.15
CA LYS A 104 0.13 -15.12 -11.60
C LYS A 104 -1.22 -14.89 -12.27
N LYS A 105 -2.28 -15.43 -11.70
CA LYS A 105 -3.63 -15.27 -12.22
C LYS A 105 -4.09 -13.82 -12.15
N LEU A 106 -3.84 -13.16 -11.02
CA LEU A 106 -4.18 -11.76 -10.85
C LEU A 106 -3.32 -10.87 -11.77
N TYR A 107 -2.04 -11.21 -11.93
CA TYR A 107 -1.19 -10.52 -12.90
C TYR A 107 -1.79 -10.54 -14.30
N LEU A 108 -2.27 -11.69 -14.76
CA LEU A 108 -2.87 -11.82 -16.09
C LEU A 108 -4.10 -10.94 -16.26
N LYS A 109 -4.88 -10.75 -15.20
CA LYS A 109 -6.04 -9.86 -15.20
C LYS A 109 -5.65 -8.38 -15.26
N GLN A 110 -4.56 -8.02 -14.63
CA GLN A 110 -4.14 -6.62 -14.46
C GLN A 110 -3.12 -6.13 -15.50
N ARG A 111 -2.42 -7.05 -16.17
CA ARG A 111 -1.22 -6.72 -16.97
C ARG A 111 -1.42 -5.66 -18.05
N ASN A 112 -2.63 -5.53 -18.61
CA ASN A 112 -2.92 -4.54 -19.65
C ASN A 112 -2.82 -3.09 -19.14
N TYR A 113 -2.87 -2.91 -17.83
CA TYR A 113 -2.77 -1.61 -17.18
C TYR A 113 -1.39 -1.34 -16.61
N LEU A 114 -0.44 -2.24 -16.81
CA LEU A 114 0.92 -2.10 -16.29
C LEU A 114 1.66 -1.03 -17.07
N GLN A 115 2.11 0.00 -16.38
CA GLN A 115 2.95 1.05 -16.94
C GLN A 115 4.35 0.50 -17.24
N GLU A 116 4.99 1.03 -18.26
CA GLU A 116 6.38 0.66 -18.55
C GLU A 116 7.38 1.40 -17.66
N LYS A 117 7.05 2.64 -17.31
CA LYS A 117 7.92 3.51 -16.50
C LYS A 117 7.14 4.18 -15.39
N HIS A 118 7.81 4.33 -14.25
CA HIS A 118 7.26 5.06 -13.10
C HIS A 118 8.42 5.73 -12.34
N SER A 119 8.26 7.00 -12.01
CA SER A 119 9.33 7.77 -11.36
C SER A 119 9.73 7.22 -9.98
N GLU A 120 8.76 6.67 -9.23
CA GLU A 120 8.99 6.21 -7.85
C GLU A 120 8.94 4.69 -7.72
N LEU A 121 8.10 4.01 -8.53
CA LEU A 121 7.80 2.58 -8.36
C LEU A 121 8.34 1.71 -9.47
N GLN A 122 9.41 2.15 -10.14
CA GLN A 122 10.03 1.35 -11.19
C GLN A 122 10.50 -0.02 -10.66
N TRP A 123 11.00 -0.05 -9.42
CA TRP A 123 11.43 -1.30 -8.79
C TRP A 123 10.28 -2.32 -8.71
N LEU A 124 9.06 -1.86 -8.40
CA LEU A 124 7.90 -2.73 -8.31
C LEU A 124 7.46 -3.21 -9.70
N ILE A 125 7.42 -2.30 -10.66
CA ILE A 125 7.11 -2.63 -12.06
C ILE A 125 8.08 -3.69 -12.59
N ASP A 126 9.37 -3.51 -12.33
CA ASP A 126 10.40 -4.45 -12.78
C ASP A 126 10.23 -5.84 -12.16
N LEU A 127 9.90 -5.90 -10.86
CA LEU A 127 9.62 -7.17 -10.19
C LEU A 127 8.39 -7.87 -10.76
N ILE A 128 7.31 -7.13 -10.97
CA ILE A 128 6.07 -7.67 -11.55
C ILE A 128 6.34 -8.23 -12.95
N LYS A 129 7.06 -7.50 -13.78
CA LYS A 129 7.41 -7.94 -15.13
C LYS A 129 8.32 -9.16 -15.12
N LYS A 130 9.37 -9.12 -14.30
CA LYS A 130 10.36 -10.21 -14.22
C LYS A 130 9.71 -11.54 -13.85
N HIS A 131 8.78 -11.52 -12.90
CA HIS A 131 8.17 -12.73 -12.36
C HIS A 131 6.81 -13.05 -12.98
N SER A 132 6.25 -12.16 -13.80
CA SER A 132 4.91 -12.28 -14.37
C SER A 132 3.87 -12.61 -13.29
N GLY A 133 3.94 -11.90 -12.18
CA GLY A 133 3.11 -12.15 -11.01
C GLY A 133 3.09 -10.96 -10.06
N VAL A 134 2.16 -10.99 -9.15
CA VAL A 134 1.95 -9.97 -8.12
C VAL A 134 1.83 -10.61 -6.75
N LEU A 135 1.94 -9.80 -5.69
CA LEU A 135 1.84 -10.26 -4.31
C LEU A 135 0.71 -9.52 -3.59
N GLU A 136 -0.07 -10.25 -2.83
CA GLU A 136 -1.11 -9.69 -2.00
C GLU A 136 -0.58 -9.41 -0.59
N GLN A 137 -1.14 -8.37 0.05
CA GLN A 137 -0.68 -7.89 1.35
C GLN A 137 -0.78 -8.96 2.46
N GLU A 138 -1.75 -9.86 2.37
CA GLU A 138 -1.99 -10.90 3.37
C GLU A 138 -0.78 -11.80 3.62
N ILE A 139 0.11 -11.95 2.65
CA ILE A 139 1.29 -12.83 2.82
C ILE A 139 2.26 -12.32 3.88
N PHE A 140 2.15 -11.05 4.29
CA PHE A 140 3.05 -10.44 5.29
C PHE A 140 2.47 -10.47 6.71
N ASN A 141 1.34 -11.08 6.90
CA ASN A 141 0.69 -11.24 8.22
C ASN A 141 1.38 -12.28 9.09
#